data_50bd03275f9991d107c1be9fb2868390
#
_entry.id   50bd03275f9991d107c1be9fb2868390
#
_cell.length_a   1.000
_cell.length_b   1.000
_cell.length_c   1.000
_cell.angle_alpha   90.00
_cell.angle_beta   90.00
_cell.angle_gamma   90.00
#
_symmetry.space_group_name_H-M   'P 1'
#
loop_
_entity.id
_entity.type
_entity.pdbx_description
1 polymer ?
#
loop_
_entity_poly.entity_id
_entity_poly.type
_entity_poly.pdbx_seq_one_letter_code
_entity_poly.pdbx_strand_id
1 'polypeptide(L)'
;MGELIRRVLNPGRWGALFRAATRDCQVITVLAAGVLAAVILPASAQDIEPRAYSNAPVGVNFLITGYGYTRGGLAFDTSAPVTNPQLHTSNAILAYARALDLWGKSGKVDVIVPYSWLSGTADFQGATISRTINGFANPLFRFSVNLYGAPALTLKEFADYHQDLIVGVSLQVSAPWSQYDDSRVVNIGTNRWFFKPELGVSKAVGPWTTEFSAAATLYTDNNDFYGGNKRAQDPVYSFQGHAIYAFPRGVWGSLDATYFTGGRTTLNGVRNYDLQQNWRLGATLALPIDRLNSVKLYASSGVSARTGNNFDLVGIAWQYRFGGGL
;
A
#
# COMPACT_ATOMS: atom_id res chain seq x y z
N MET A 1 -7.08 -15.15 -63.54
CA MET A 1 -6.57 -15.87 -62.35
C MET A 1 -5.27 -15.25 -61.78
N GLY A 2 -4.65 -14.30 -62.46
CA GLY A 2 -3.41 -13.65 -62.02
C GLY A 2 -3.59 -12.38 -61.17
N GLU A 3 -4.73 -11.71 -61.21
CA GLU A 3 -4.94 -10.44 -60.52
C GLU A 3 -5.52 -10.59 -59.09
N LEU A 4 -6.14 -11.71 -58.77
CA LEU A 4 -6.66 -11.98 -57.42
C LEU A 4 -5.55 -12.32 -56.42
N ILE A 5 -4.45 -12.92 -56.91
CA ILE A 5 -3.31 -13.31 -56.06
C ILE A 5 -2.43 -12.12 -55.68
N ARG A 6 -2.38 -11.06 -56.50
CA ARG A 6 -1.62 -9.84 -56.19
C ARG A 6 -2.27 -8.94 -55.15
N ARG A 7 -3.57 -9.07 -54.89
CA ARG A 7 -4.28 -8.29 -53.81
C ARG A 7 -4.14 -8.89 -52.44
N VAL A 8 -3.78 -10.17 -52.29
CA VAL A 8 -3.64 -10.86 -50.99
C VAL A 8 -2.24 -10.74 -50.41
N LEU A 9 -1.22 -10.42 -51.24
CA LEU A 9 0.19 -10.36 -50.82
C LEU A 9 0.75 -8.92 -50.87
N ASN A 10 -0.03 -7.92 -50.41
CA ASN A 10 0.53 -6.56 -50.30
C ASN A 10 1.19 -6.37 -48.92
N PRO A 11 2.53 -6.30 -48.81
CA PRO A 11 3.23 -6.22 -47.54
C PRO A 11 2.90 -4.97 -46.70
N GLY A 12 2.38 -3.92 -47.37
CA GLY A 12 1.99 -2.67 -46.70
C GLY A 12 0.75 -2.77 -45.81
N ARG A 13 -0.16 -3.72 -46.08
CA ARG A 13 -1.38 -3.88 -45.29
C ARG A 13 -1.15 -4.66 -43.99
N TRP A 14 -0.22 -5.59 -44.01
CA TRP A 14 0.15 -6.35 -42.81
C TRP A 14 0.97 -5.50 -41.82
N GLY A 15 1.80 -4.60 -42.35
CA GLY A 15 2.57 -3.68 -41.54
C GLY A 15 1.70 -2.65 -40.78
N ALA A 16 0.53 -2.27 -41.35
CA ALA A 16 -0.41 -1.35 -40.68
C ALA A 16 -1.24 -2.07 -39.61
N LEU A 17 -1.65 -3.31 -39.85
CA LEU A 17 -2.37 -4.14 -38.86
C LEU A 17 -1.46 -4.54 -37.70
N PHE A 18 -0.19 -4.87 -37.96
CA PHE A 18 0.79 -5.13 -36.91
C PHE A 18 1.14 -3.88 -36.10
N ARG A 19 1.21 -2.71 -36.72
CA ARG A 19 1.46 -1.45 -35.99
C ARG A 19 0.25 -0.99 -35.17
N ALA A 20 -0.96 -1.24 -35.61
CA ALA A 20 -2.17 -0.97 -34.81
C ALA A 20 -2.25 -1.94 -33.62
N ALA A 21 -2.04 -3.23 -33.84
CA ALA A 21 -2.04 -4.24 -32.77
C ALA A 21 -0.90 -4.01 -31.75
N THR A 22 0.27 -3.54 -32.18
CA THR A 22 1.38 -3.20 -31.27
C THR A 22 1.15 -1.88 -30.52
N ARG A 23 0.47 -0.89 -31.12
CA ARG A 23 0.09 0.34 -30.41
C ARG A 23 -0.98 0.06 -29.34
N ASP A 24 -2.01 -0.71 -29.66
CA ASP A 24 -3.03 -1.10 -28.68
C ASP A 24 -2.41 -1.96 -27.55
N CYS A 25 -1.45 -2.82 -27.88
CA CYS A 25 -0.73 -3.62 -26.88
C CYS A 25 0.18 -2.76 -25.99
N GLN A 26 0.84 -1.71 -26.53
CA GLN A 26 1.67 -0.79 -25.77
C GLN A 26 0.82 0.11 -24.84
N VAL A 27 -0.34 0.60 -25.32
CA VAL A 27 -1.29 1.36 -24.48
C VAL A 27 -1.84 0.49 -23.35
N ILE A 28 -2.13 -0.80 -23.58
CA ILE A 28 -2.54 -1.75 -22.55
C ILE A 28 -1.40 -1.98 -21.54
N THR A 29 -0.15 -2.08 -22.00
CA THR A 29 1.02 -2.30 -21.13
C THR A 29 1.30 -1.07 -20.25
N VAL A 30 1.18 0.14 -20.78
CA VAL A 30 1.41 1.39 -20.05
C VAL A 30 0.26 1.68 -19.07
N LEU A 31 -1.01 1.39 -19.45
CA LEU A 31 -2.16 1.57 -18.56
C LEU A 31 -2.21 0.53 -17.42
N ALA A 32 -1.70 -0.67 -17.64
CA ALA A 32 -1.58 -1.68 -16.56
C ALA A 32 -0.49 -1.30 -15.54
N ALA A 33 0.46 -0.43 -15.93
CA ALA A 33 1.50 0.07 -15.02
C ALA A 33 0.99 1.15 -14.05
N GLY A 34 -0.17 1.77 -14.31
CA GLY A 34 -0.73 2.85 -13.50
C GLY A 34 -1.23 2.37 -12.15
N VAL A 35 -0.62 2.86 -11.11
CA VAL A 35 -1.11 3.03 -9.73
C VAL A 35 -1.92 1.86 -9.18
N LEU A 36 -1.26 0.80 -8.74
CA LEU A 36 -1.80 0.00 -7.65
C LEU A 36 -1.46 0.73 -6.34
N ALA A 37 -2.37 1.56 -5.87
CA ALA A 37 -2.34 1.93 -4.47
C ALA A 37 -2.34 0.63 -3.67
N ALA A 38 -1.31 0.40 -2.91
CA ALA A 38 -1.25 -0.74 -2.03
C ALA A 38 -2.40 -0.62 -1.04
N VAL A 39 -3.40 -1.47 -1.19
CA VAL A 39 -4.44 -1.61 -0.19
C VAL A 39 -3.79 -2.40 0.92
N ILE A 40 -3.35 -1.70 1.95
CA ILE A 40 -2.63 -2.29 3.05
C ILE A 40 -3.41 -2.07 4.32
N LEU A 41 -3.40 -3.10 5.12
CA LEU A 41 -4.04 -3.18 6.41
C LEU A 41 -3.59 -2.05 7.34
N PRO A 42 -4.42 -1.66 8.30
CA PRO A 42 -4.10 -0.59 9.25
C PRO A 42 -3.04 -1.03 10.25
N ALA A 43 -1.85 -1.29 9.78
CA ALA A 43 -0.69 -1.40 10.62
C ALA A 43 0.19 -0.19 10.35
N SER A 44 0.12 0.76 11.23
CA SER A 44 0.95 1.95 11.24
C SER A 44 2.40 1.64 10.85
N ALA A 45 3.00 2.37 9.96
CA ALA A 45 4.43 2.37 9.62
C ALA A 45 5.03 1.06 9.03
N GLN A 46 4.31 -0.06 8.97
CA GLN A 46 4.85 -1.37 8.54
C GLN A 46 4.34 -1.85 7.19
N ASP A 47 3.85 -0.94 6.38
CA ASP A 47 3.24 -1.24 5.10
C ASP A 47 4.30 -1.37 3.99
N ILE A 48 4.08 -2.31 3.07
CA ILE A 48 4.89 -2.51 1.87
C ILE A 48 4.08 -1.98 0.70
N GLU A 49 4.55 -0.88 0.08
CA GLU A 49 3.80 -0.15 -0.95
C GLU A 49 4.57 0.02 -2.26
N PRO A 50 4.84 -1.04 -3.04
CA PRO A 50 5.47 -0.88 -4.34
C PRO A 50 4.57 -0.07 -5.28
N ARG A 51 5.18 0.82 -6.08
CA ARG A 51 4.53 1.71 -7.05
C ARG A 51 3.69 2.84 -6.44
N ALA A 52 3.95 3.22 -5.20
CA ALA A 52 3.22 4.31 -4.52
C ALA A 52 3.27 5.63 -5.32
N TYR A 53 4.39 5.91 -5.98
CA TYR A 53 4.65 7.14 -6.75
C TYR A 53 4.50 6.97 -8.27
N SER A 54 4.05 5.83 -8.76
CA SER A 54 3.81 5.64 -10.20
C SER A 54 2.80 6.66 -10.73
N ASN A 55 3.12 7.23 -11.90
CA ASN A 55 2.23 8.18 -12.58
C ASN A 55 0.94 7.51 -13.08
N ALA A 56 -0.15 8.27 -13.16
CA ALA A 56 -1.43 7.85 -13.67
C ALA A 56 -2.13 8.98 -14.43
N PRO A 57 -2.94 8.68 -15.44
CA PRO A 57 -3.70 9.70 -16.15
C PRO A 57 -4.66 10.45 -15.22
N VAL A 58 -4.73 11.77 -15.39
CA VAL A 58 -5.58 12.64 -14.59
C VAL A 58 -7.06 12.26 -14.74
N GLY A 59 -7.80 12.28 -13.63
CA GLY A 59 -9.22 11.95 -13.58
C GLY A 59 -9.53 10.47 -13.57
N VAL A 60 -8.54 9.58 -13.67
CA VAL A 60 -8.75 8.15 -13.46
C VAL A 60 -9.03 7.89 -11.99
N ASN A 61 -10.06 7.09 -11.75
CA ASN A 61 -10.48 6.65 -10.43
C ASN A 61 -10.20 5.16 -10.29
N PHE A 62 -9.93 4.74 -9.06
CA PHE A 62 -9.65 3.37 -8.69
C PHE A 62 -10.56 2.98 -7.53
N LEU A 63 -11.38 1.97 -7.73
CA LEU A 63 -12.09 1.29 -6.64
C LEU A 63 -11.36 -0.02 -6.36
N ILE A 64 -11.02 -0.24 -5.10
CA ILE A 64 -10.23 -1.39 -4.71
C ILE A 64 -10.97 -2.10 -3.58
N THR A 65 -11.14 -3.40 -3.72
CA THR A 65 -11.56 -4.27 -2.62
C THR A 65 -10.51 -5.35 -2.41
N GLY A 66 -10.25 -5.67 -1.16
CA GLY A 66 -9.21 -6.62 -0.81
C GLY A 66 -9.54 -7.44 0.42
N TYR A 67 -8.82 -8.55 0.54
CA TYR A 67 -8.82 -9.38 1.72
C TYR A 67 -7.37 -9.71 2.09
N GLY A 68 -7.06 -9.61 3.38
CA GLY A 68 -5.77 -9.98 3.94
C GLY A 68 -5.92 -10.81 5.19
N TYR A 69 -5.08 -11.81 5.33
CA TYR A 69 -4.98 -12.64 6.51
C TYR A 69 -3.61 -12.43 7.15
N THR A 70 -3.61 -12.14 8.46
CA THR A 70 -2.37 -12.04 9.25
C THR A 70 -2.35 -13.07 10.37
N ARG A 71 -1.16 -13.56 10.66
CA ARG A 71 -0.90 -14.49 11.75
C ARG A 71 0.35 -14.09 12.50
N GLY A 72 0.30 -14.11 13.84
CA GLY A 72 1.44 -13.81 14.71
C GLY A 72 1.19 -12.61 15.59
N GLY A 73 1.94 -11.55 15.44
CA GLY A 73 1.85 -10.34 16.24
C GLY A 73 0.63 -9.46 15.95
N LEU A 74 0.56 -8.32 16.67
CA LEU A 74 -0.49 -7.33 16.48
C LEU A 74 -0.22 -6.48 15.23
N ALA A 75 -1.03 -6.64 14.21
CA ALA A 75 -0.95 -5.82 13.02
C ALA A 75 -1.46 -4.38 13.23
N PHE A 76 -2.27 -4.12 14.28
CA PHE A 76 -2.93 -2.82 14.52
C PHE A 76 -2.17 -1.89 15.45
N ASP A 77 -1.66 -2.44 16.54
CA ASP A 77 -0.87 -1.70 17.52
C ASP A 77 0.37 -2.50 17.91
N THR A 78 1.42 -2.30 17.15
CA THR A 78 2.68 -3.00 17.33
C THR A 78 3.39 -2.66 18.64
N SER A 79 2.88 -1.69 19.38
CA SER A 79 3.42 -1.23 20.66
C SER A 79 2.50 -1.54 21.84
N ALA A 80 1.46 -2.38 21.66
CA ALA A 80 0.67 -2.88 22.79
C ALA A 80 1.59 -3.66 23.75
N PRO A 81 1.45 -3.45 25.08
CA PRO A 81 2.34 -4.03 26.08
C PRO A 81 2.02 -5.52 26.36
N VAL A 82 1.95 -6.33 25.33
CA VAL A 82 1.71 -7.77 25.39
C VAL A 82 2.93 -8.53 24.90
N THR A 83 3.11 -9.74 25.39
CA THR A 83 4.13 -10.68 24.96
C THR A 83 3.50 -11.94 24.38
N ASN A 84 4.26 -12.73 23.63
CA ASN A 84 3.82 -13.99 23.03
C ASN A 84 2.48 -13.92 22.29
N PRO A 85 2.21 -12.91 21.47
CA PRO A 85 0.94 -12.78 20.77
C PRO A 85 0.76 -13.91 19.75
N GLN A 86 -0.34 -14.65 19.91
CA GLN A 86 -0.80 -15.70 18.99
C GLN A 86 -2.14 -15.24 18.40
N LEU A 87 -2.08 -14.25 17.53
CA LEU A 87 -3.24 -13.58 16.99
C LEU A 87 -3.44 -13.94 15.53
N HIS A 88 -4.69 -14.04 15.15
CA HIS A 88 -5.13 -14.20 13.76
C HIS A 88 -6.05 -13.04 13.42
N THR A 89 -5.77 -12.39 12.30
CA THR A 89 -6.63 -11.29 11.85
C THR A 89 -6.99 -11.49 10.39
N SER A 90 -8.29 -11.51 10.13
CA SER A 90 -8.85 -11.40 8.78
C SER A 90 -9.29 -9.97 8.55
N ASN A 91 -8.99 -9.42 7.39
CA ASN A 91 -9.27 -8.02 7.08
C ASN A 91 -9.90 -7.90 5.70
N ALA A 92 -11.09 -7.33 5.64
CA ALA A 92 -11.68 -6.84 4.41
C ALA A 92 -11.36 -5.36 4.24
N ILE A 93 -11.11 -4.92 3.02
CA ILE A 93 -10.69 -3.56 2.73
C ILE A 93 -11.50 -3.04 1.57
N LEU A 94 -11.98 -1.82 1.74
CA LEU A 94 -12.53 -1.01 0.66
C LEU A 94 -11.68 0.26 0.55
N ALA A 95 -11.19 0.55 -0.66
CA ALA A 95 -10.43 1.75 -0.90
C ALA A 95 -10.86 2.44 -2.19
N TYR A 96 -10.71 3.74 -2.20
CA TYR A 96 -10.92 4.59 -3.36
C TYR A 96 -9.72 5.50 -3.54
N ALA A 97 -9.25 5.61 -4.77
CA ALA A 97 -8.19 6.54 -5.13
C ALA A 97 -8.56 7.31 -6.40
N ARG A 98 -8.05 8.55 -6.51
CA ARG A 98 -8.23 9.39 -7.70
C ARG A 98 -6.93 10.09 -8.06
N ALA A 99 -6.58 10.01 -9.35
CA ALA A 99 -5.47 10.77 -9.92
C ALA A 99 -5.92 12.22 -10.20
N LEU A 100 -5.08 13.16 -9.81
CA LEU A 100 -5.34 14.60 -9.84
C LEU A 100 -4.26 15.32 -10.65
N ASP A 101 -4.64 16.46 -11.23
CA ASP A 101 -3.69 17.47 -11.68
C ASP A 101 -3.45 18.46 -10.53
N LEU A 102 -2.23 18.54 -10.07
CA LEU A 102 -1.78 19.47 -9.03
C LEU A 102 -0.70 20.38 -9.63
N TRP A 103 -1.16 21.48 -10.22
CA TRP A 103 -0.27 22.50 -10.86
C TRP A 103 0.62 21.89 -11.96
N GLY A 104 0.06 21.03 -12.81
CA GLY A 104 0.77 20.34 -13.89
C GLY A 104 1.59 19.13 -13.43
N LYS A 105 1.47 18.73 -12.16
CA LYS A 105 2.10 17.54 -11.59
C LYS A 105 1.06 16.47 -11.24
N SER A 106 1.42 15.21 -11.44
CA SER A 106 0.57 14.10 -11.04
C SER A 106 0.43 14.05 -9.52
N GLY A 107 -0.80 14.08 -9.04
CA GLY A 107 -1.14 13.89 -7.65
C GLY A 107 -2.17 12.80 -7.47
N LYS A 108 -2.41 12.39 -6.22
CA LYS A 108 -3.39 11.38 -5.89
C LYS A 108 -3.96 11.62 -4.51
N VAL A 109 -5.25 11.35 -4.37
CA VAL A 109 -5.94 11.24 -3.08
C VAL A 109 -6.46 9.82 -2.92
N ASP A 110 -6.26 9.24 -1.73
CA ASP A 110 -6.71 7.89 -1.40
C ASP A 110 -7.50 7.91 -0.08
N VAL A 111 -8.54 7.07 -0.02
CA VAL A 111 -9.29 6.77 1.21
C VAL A 111 -9.36 5.27 1.35
N ILE A 112 -9.02 4.74 2.52
CA ILE A 112 -9.01 3.30 2.82
C ILE A 112 -9.84 3.06 4.07
N VAL A 113 -10.80 2.14 3.98
CA VAL A 113 -11.70 1.76 5.09
C VAL A 113 -11.55 0.25 5.32
N PRO A 114 -10.84 -0.14 6.37
CA PRO A 114 -10.67 -1.56 6.71
C PRO A 114 -11.75 -2.02 7.69
N TYR A 115 -12.16 -3.28 7.54
CA TYR A 115 -12.96 -4.02 8.53
C TYR A 115 -12.21 -5.28 8.92
N SER A 116 -12.13 -5.56 10.21
CA SER A 116 -11.25 -6.59 10.75
C SER A 116 -11.96 -7.54 11.67
N TRP A 117 -11.57 -8.81 11.58
CA TRP A 117 -11.93 -9.88 12.51
C TRP A 117 -10.64 -10.36 13.17
N LEU A 118 -10.49 -10.10 14.46
CA LEU A 118 -9.32 -10.46 15.27
C LEU A 118 -9.69 -11.50 16.29
N SER A 119 -8.88 -12.55 16.41
CA SER A 119 -9.00 -13.55 17.48
C SER A 119 -7.63 -14.09 17.89
N GLY A 120 -7.52 -14.53 19.14
CA GLY A 120 -6.32 -15.18 19.64
C GLY A 120 -6.00 -14.85 21.08
N THR A 121 -4.76 -15.11 21.47
CA THR A 121 -4.25 -14.95 22.84
C THR A 121 -2.96 -14.15 22.85
N ALA A 122 -2.67 -13.54 23.99
CA ALA A 122 -1.40 -12.92 24.29
C ALA A 122 -1.15 -12.93 25.80
N ASP A 123 0.08 -12.76 26.24
CA ASP A 123 0.41 -12.63 27.65
C ASP A 123 0.49 -11.15 28.04
N PHE A 124 -0.19 -10.80 29.14
CA PHE A 124 -0.20 -9.45 29.70
C PHE A 124 -0.03 -9.54 31.22
N GLN A 125 0.97 -8.88 31.78
CA GLN A 125 1.29 -8.88 33.22
C GLN A 125 1.36 -10.28 33.85
N GLY A 126 1.92 -11.25 33.11
CA GLY A 126 2.09 -12.63 33.56
C GLY A 126 0.85 -13.53 33.44
N ALA A 127 -0.26 -13.03 32.93
CA ALA A 127 -1.46 -13.81 32.66
C ALA A 127 -1.76 -13.90 31.16
N THR A 128 -2.20 -15.05 30.69
CA THR A 128 -2.68 -15.21 29.32
C THR A 128 -4.06 -14.62 29.17
N ILE A 129 -4.20 -13.65 28.30
CA ILE A 129 -5.48 -13.03 27.93
C ILE A 129 -5.95 -13.54 26.57
N SER A 130 -7.25 -13.67 26.38
CA SER A 130 -7.86 -13.97 25.08
C SER A 130 -8.67 -12.78 24.57
N ARG A 131 -8.72 -12.61 23.25
CA ARG A 131 -9.52 -11.57 22.61
C ARG A 131 -10.16 -12.11 21.34
N THR A 132 -11.45 -11.85 21.19
CA THR A 132 -12.19 -11.97 19.93
C THR A 132 -12.97 -10.70 19.74
N ILE A 133 -12.73 -10.01 18.63
CA ILE A 133 -13.38 -8.73 18.30
C ILE A 133 -13.44 -8.58 16.78
N ASN A 134 -14.50 -7.94 16.30
CA ASN A 134 -14.61 -7.53 14.90
C ASN A 134 -15.16 -6.11 14.81
N GLY A 135 -14.85 -5.41 13.73
CA GLY A 135 -15.34 -4.05 13.50
C GLY A 135 -14.49 -3.28 12.52
N PHE A 136 -14.89 -2.05 12.28
CA PHE A 136 -14.10 -1.13 11.47
C PHE A 136 -12.81 -0.76 12.21
N ALA A 137 -11.68 -0.83 11.48
CA ALA A 137 -10.43 -0.29 11.96
C ALA A 137 -10.33 1.21 11.59
N ASN A 138 -9.26 1.86 12.01
CA ASN A 138 -9.06 3.27 11.72
C ASN A 138 -9.01 3.52 10.21
N PRO A 139 -9.84 4.40 9.63
CA PRO A 139 -9.71 4.78 8.23
C PRO A 139 -8.42 5.56 7.99
N LEU A 140 -7.90 5.42 6.77
CA LEU A 140 -6.69 6.07 6.31
C LEU A 140 -7.03 7.01 5.15
N PHE A 141 -6.45 8.20 5.19
CA PHE A 141 -6.52 9.21 4.14
C PHE A 141 -5.10 9.49 3.69
N ARG A 142 -4.84 9.46 2.38
CA ARG A 142 -3.53 9.81 1.86
C ARG A 142 -3.67 10.84 0.74
N PHE A 143 -2.79 11.81 0.78
CA PHE A 143 -2.57 12.78 -0.27
C PHE A 143 -1.13 12.67 -0.74
N SER A 144 -0.89 12.56 -2.05
CA SER A 144 0.44 12.47 -2.63
C SER A 144 0.59 13.38 -3.83
N VAL A 145 1.81 13.85 -4.07
CA VAL A 145 2.18 14.62 -5.26
C VAL A 145 3.57 14.21 -5.72
N ASN A 146 3.72 14.02 -7.02
CA ASN A 146 5.00 13.78 -7.66
C ASN A 146 5.63 15.13 -8.02
N LEU A 147 6.64 15.53 -7.27
CA LEU A 147 7.30 16.82 -7.42
C LEU A 147 8.15 16.91 -8.68
N TYR A 148 8.68 15.76 -9.13
CA TYR A 148 9.55 15.64 -10.31
C TYR A 148 9.24 14.37 -11.10
N GLY A 149 9.37 14.44 -12.43
CA GLY A 149 9.38 13.29 -13.33
C GLY A 149 8.02 12.69 -13.68
N ALA A 150 6.93 13.16 -13.08
CA ALA A 150 5.59 12.69 -13.36
C ALA A 150 4.65 13.89 -13.61
N PRO A 151 4.53 14.37 -14.85
CA PRO A 151 3.59 15.42 -15.20
C PRO A 151 2.14 14.92 -15.11
N ALA A 152 1.21 15.85 -14.88
CA ALA A 152 -0.22 15.60 -14.98
C ALA A 152 -0.59 15.45 -16.46
N LEU A 153 -1.01 14.26 -16.87
CA LEU A 153 -1.27 13.90 -18.26
C LEU A 153 -2.70 13.40 -18.43
N THR A 154 -3.32 13.77 -19.53
CA THR A 154 -4.56 13.11 -19.98
C THR A 154 -4.26 11.68 -20.40
N LEU A 155 -5.30 10.84 -20.53
CA LEU A 155 -5.14 9.46 -20.99
C LEU A 155 -4.41 9.36 -22.35
N LYS A 156 -4.68 10.32 -23.27
CA LYS A 156 -4.06 10.36 -24.58
C LYS A 156 -2.55 10.68 -24.51
N GLU A 157 -2.18 11.66 -23.71
CA GLU A 157 -0.77 12.05 -23.51
C GLU A 157 -0.01 10.98 -22.73
N PHE A 158 -0.70 10.28 -21.81
CA PHE A 158 -0.11 9.22 -21.02
C PHE A 158 0.32 8.00 -21.86
N ALA A 159 -0.26 7.80 -23.05
CA ALA A 159 0.13 6.72 -23.97
C ALA A 159 1.58 6.82 -24.44
N ASP A 160 2.13 8.02 -24.53
CA ASP A 160 3.51 8.29 -24.94
C ASP A 160 4.45 8.56 -23.75
N TYR A 161 3.94 8.50 -22.53
CA TYR A 161 4.73 8.73 -21.32
C TYR A 161 5.59 7.53 -20.97
N HIS A 162 6.88 7.77 -20.78
CA HIS A 162 7.84 6.80 -20.28
C HIS A 162 8.40 7.30 -18.95
N GLN A 163 8.22 6.50 -17.92
CA GLN A 163 8.80 6.81 -16.61
C GLN A 163 10.33 6.73 -16.70
N ASP A 164 10.98 7.74 -16.17
CA ASP A 164 12.41 7.75 -15.87
C ASP A 164 12.60 7.86 -14.35
N LEU A 165 12.93 9.02 -13.83
CA LEU A 165 13.06 9.31 -12.41
C LEU A 165 11.83 10.06 -11.93
N ILE A 166 11.18 9.56 -10.88
CA ILE A 166 10.12 10.27 -10.16
C ILE A 166 10.59 10.55 -8.73
N VAL A 167 10.33 11.76 -8.26
CA VAL A 167 10.46 12.13 -6.84
C VAL A 167 9.10 12.63 -6.37
N GLY A 168 8.55 11.99 -5.35
CA GLY A 168 7.24 12.30 -4.81
C GLY A 168 7.23 12.41 -3.30
N VAL A 169 6.21 13.08 -2.80
CA VAL A 169 5.93 13.19 -1.37
C VAL A 169 4.49 12.79 -1.10
N SER A 170 4.24 12.27 0.08
CA SER A 170 2.88 11.99 0.53
C SER A 170 2.70 12.31 2.01
N LEU A 171 1.45 12.53 2.40
CA LEU A 171 1.01 12.58 3.77
C LEU A 171 -0.14 11.59 3.94
N GLN A 172 0.05 10.62 4.81
CA GLN A 172 -1.00 9.70 5.23
C GLN A 172 -1.47 10.08 6.63
N VAL A 173 -2.79 10.06 6.83
CA VAL A 173 -3.44 10.38 8.10
C VAL A 173 -4.36 9.23 8.48
N SER A 174 -4.27 8.75 9.72
CA SER A 174 -5.23 7.80 10.30
C SER A 174 -6.10 8.51 11.31
N ALA A 175 -7.42 8.39 11.14
CA ALA A 175 -8.39 8.92 12.08
C ALA A 175 -8.80 7.86 13.10
N PRO A 176 -8.96 8.19 14.40
CA PRO A 176 -9.35 7.24 15.45
C PRO A 176 -10.87 6.93 15.45
N TRP A 177 -11.39 6.55 14.27
CA TRP A 177 -12.83 6.29 14.08
C TRP A 177 -13.17 4.79 14.10
N SER A 178 -12.32 4.01 14.73
CA SER A 178 -12.53 2.56 14.90
C SER A 178 -13.28 2.25 16.20
N GLN A 179 -13.69 0.99 16.33
CA GLN A 179 -14.13 0.48 17.62
C GLN A 179 -12.95 0.38 18.58
N TYR A 180 -13.11 1.00 19.73
CA TYR A 180 -12.14 1.00 20.81
C TYR A 180 -12.82 0.71 22.15
N ASP A 181 -12.19 -0.13 22.98
CA ASP A 181 -12.65 -0.53 24.30
C ASP A 181 -11.47 -0.32 25.27
N ASP A 182 -11.55 0.73 26.08
CA ASP A 182 -10.53 1.14 27.05
C ASP A 182 -10.37 0.15 28.21
N SER A 183 -11.33 -0.76 28.42
CA SER A 183 -11.20 -1.86 29.37
C SER A 183 -10.33 -3.02 28.84
N ARG A 184 -9.85 -2.95 27.59
CA ARG A 184 -9.11 -4.00 26.92
C ARG A 184 -7.78 -3.51 26.38
N VAL A 185 -6.71 -4.33 26.56
CA VAL A 185 -5.37 -4.02 26.04
C VAL A 185 -5.28 -4.19 24.52
N VAL A 186 -5.99 -5.20 23.98
CA VAL A 186 -5.98 -5.52 22.55
C VAL A 186 -7.24 -4.98 21.89
N ASN A 187 -7.08 -4.04 20.96
CA ASN A 187 -8.14 -3.40 20.21
C ASN A 187 -7.84 -3.43 18.70
N ILE A 188 -8.88 -3.26 17.86
CA ILE A 188 -8.73 -3.09 16.40
C ILE A 188 -8.18 -1.70 16.10
N GLY A 189 -8.61 -0.68 16.83
CA GLY A 189 -8.14 0.68 16.69
C GLY A 189 -7.17 1.10 17.77
N THR A 190 -6.49 2.22 17.54
CA THR A 190 -5.45 2.74 18.44
C THR A 190 -5.93 3.93 19.29
N ASN A 191 -7.16 4.40 19.07
CA ASN A 191 -7.77 5.57 19.73
C ASN A 191 -6.89 6.83 19.72
N ARG A 192 -6.17 7.04 18.62
CA ARG A 192 -5.30 8.19 18.41
C ARG A 192 -5.13 8.46 16.92
N TRP A 193 -4.83 9.69 16.57
CA TRP A 193 -4.41 10.05 15.24
C TRP A 193 -2.96 9.62 14.99
N PHE A 194 -2.65 9.32 13.73
CA PHE A 194 -1.27 9.40 13.26
C PHE A 194 -1.17 10.20 11.96
N PHE A 195 0.02 10.77 11.75
CA PHE A 195 0.42 11.50 10.56
C PHE A 195 1.72 10.90 10.05
N LYS A 196 1.75 10.46 8.80
CA LYS A 196 2.93 9.84 8.18
C LYS A 196 3.33 10.62 6.94
N PRO A 197 4.14 11.71 7.06
CA PRO A 197 4.85 12.26 5.92
C PRO A 197 5.85 11.27 5.37
N GLU A 198 5.94 11.18 4.04
CA GLU A 198 6.85 10.29 3.32
C GLU A 198 7.45 10.99 2.11
N LEU A 199 8.71 10.72 1.83
CA LEU A 199 9.44 11.08 0.62
C LEU A 199 9.80 9.78 -0.12
N GLY A 200 9.53 9.72 -1.43
CA GLY A 200 9.85 8.57 -2.25
C GLY A 200 10.54 8.95 -3.55
N VAL A 201 11.37 8.02 -4.01
CA VAL A 201 12.07 8.09 -5.30
C VAL A 201 11.81 6.80 -6.05
N SER A 202 11.47 6.90 -7.34
CA SER A 202 11.23 5.77 -8.23
C SER A 202 12.00 5.95 -9.52
N LYS A 203 12.86 5.00 -9.88
CA LYS A 203 13.68 5.03 -11.11
C LYS A 203 13.39 3.81 -11.96
N ALA A 204 12.99 4.05 -13.21
CA ALA A 204 12.80 3.01 -14.20
C ALA A 204 14.03 2.86 -15.10
N VAL A 205 14.43 1.60 -15.37
CA VAL A 205 15.50 1.25 -16.31
C VAL A 205 15.10 -0.02 -17.05
N GLY A 206 14.70 0.11 -18.30
CA GLY A 206 14.14 -1.02 -19.07
C GLY A 206 12.92 -1.61 -18.38
N PRO A 207 12.85 -2.93 -18.16
CA PRO A 207 11.73 -3.57 -17.48
C PRO A 207 11.77 -3.44 -15.95
N TRP A 208 12.85 -2.93 -15.39
CA TRP A 208 13.02 -2.76 -13.96
C TRP A 208 12.63 -1.37 -13.48
N THR A 209 11.97 -1.33 -12.33
CA THR A 209 11.77 -0.10 -11.55
C THR A 209 12.28 -0.35 -10.14
N THR A 210 13.18 0.48 -9.66
CA THR A 210 13.62 0.48 -8.27
C THR A 210 12.99 1.66 -7.55
N GLU A 211 12.46 1.42 -6.37
CA GLU A 211 11.86 2.46 -5.53
C GLU A 211 12.50 2.45 -4.16
N PHE A 212 12.62 3.64 -3.59
CA PHE A 212 13.05 3.84 -2.22
C PHE A 212 12.20 4.93 -1.59
N SER A 213 11.73 4.70 -0.36
CA SER A 213 11.02 5.73 0.40
C SER A 213 11.48 5.78 1.86
N ALA A 214 11.31 6.96 2.45
CA ALA A 214 11.57 7.23 3.86
C ALA A 214 10.41 8.01 4.45
N ALA A 215 9.93 7.57 5.62
CA ALA A 215 8.80 8.19 6.30
C ALA A 215 9.02 8.29 7.82
N ALA A 216 8.29 9.21 8.43
CA ALA A 216 8.17 9.33 9.88
C ALA A 216 6.69 9.26 10.27
N THR A 217 6.30 8.30 11.10
CA THR A 217 4.95 8.22 11.65
C THR A 217 4.92 8.91 13.00
N LEU A 218 4.12 9.98 13.09
CA LEU A 218 3.92 10.80 14.27
C LEU A 218 2.55 10.49 14.88
N TYR A 219 2.47 10.37 16.18
CA TYR A 219 1.25 9.98 16.87
C TYR A 219 0.76 11.07 17.81
N THR A 220 -0.56 11.21 17.96
CA THR A 220 -1.13 11.90 19.13
C THR A 220 -1.17 10.95 20.31
N ASP A 221 -1.33 11.48 21.51
CA ASP A 221 -1.54 10.67 22.69
C ASP A 221 -2.90 9.94 22.66
N ASN A 222 -2.94 8.73 23.22
CA ASN A 222 -4.19 8.08 23.61
C ASN A 222 -4.40 8.34 25.10
N ASN A 223 -5.40 9.16 25.43
CA ASN A 223 -5.68 9.57 26.82
C ASN A 223 -6.60 8.59 27.56
N ASP A 224 -7.15 7.60 26.86
CA ASP A 224 -8.04 6.58 27.41
C ASP A 224 -7.51 5.16 27.11
N PHE A 225 -6.18 4.98 27.23
CA PHE A 225 -5.57 3.67 27.03
C PHE A 225 -5.86 2.79 28.26
N TYR A 226 -6.20 1.55 28.04
CA TYR A 226 -6.47 0.48 29.00
C TYR A 226 -6.55 0.92 30.49
N GLY A 227 -7.77 1.01 31.01
CA GLY A 227 -8.00 1.46 32.39
C GLY A 227 -7.84 2.96 32.62
N GLY A 228 -8.03 3.78 31.60
CA GLY A 228 -7.96 5.25 31.68
C GLY A 228 -6.53 5.80 31.75
N ASN A 229 -5.54 5.01 31.32
CA ASN A 229 -4.14 5.47 31.28
C ASN A 229 -3.89 6.39 30.09
N LYS A 230 -2.95 7.31 30.24
CA LYS A 230 -2.42 8.10 29.13
C LYS A 230 -1.24 7.40 28.49
N ARG A 231 -1.32 7.16 27.17
CA ARG A 231 -0.24 6.57 26.40
C ARG A 231 0.24 7.48 25.28
N ALA A 232 1.51 7.84 25.32
CA ALA A 232 2.23 8.54 24.27
C ALA A 232 3.16 7.57 23.52
N GLN A 233 3.59 7.92 22.30
CA GLN A 233 4.55 7.15 21.52
C GLN A 233 5.47 8.08 20.75
N ASP A 234 6.78 7.80 20.83
CA ASP A 234 7.80 8.46 20.00
C ASP A 234 7.56 8.17 18.51
N PRO A 235 8.05 9.00 17.59
CA PRO A 235 7.96 8.72 16.15
C PRO A 235 8.55 7.36 15.77
N VAL A 236 7.90 6.71 14.78
CA VAL A 236 8.46 5.54 14.09
C VAL A 236 8.98 5.99 12.73
N TYR A 237 10.26 5.76 12.48
CA TYR A 237 10.89 5.97 11.17
C TYR A 237 10.84 4.69 10.36
N SER A 238 10.49 4.79 9.09
CA SER A 238 10.45 3.65 8.17
C SER A 238 11.20 3.96 6.89
N PHE A 239 11.87 2.92 6.37
CA PHE A 239 12.60 2.95 5.11
C PHE A 239 12.14 1.76 4.29
N GLN A 240 11.70 1.99 3.06
CA GLN A 240 11.25 0.94 2.16
C GLN A 240 12.08 0.92 0.89
N GLY A 241 12.33 -0.29 0.40
CA GLY A 241 12.98 -0.52 -0.89
C GLY A 241 12.20 -1.56 -1.68
N HIS A 242 12.00 -1.30 -2.97
CA HIS A 242 11.28 -2.19 -3.88
C HIS A 242 12.09 -2.41 -5.15
N ALA A 243 12.19 -3.67 -5.56
CA ALA A 243 12.69 -4.08 -6.87
C ALA A 243 11.51 -4.64 -7.68
N ILE A 244 11.07 -3.90 -8.69
CA ILE A 244 9.86 -4.19 -9.46
C ILE A 244 10.27 -4.59 -10.86
N TYR A 245 9.71 -5.67 -11.39
CA TYR A 245 9.91 -6.12 -12.74
C TYR A 245 8.58 -6.11 -13.51
N ALA A 246 8.59 -5.44 -14.66
CA ALA A 246 7.46 -5.38 -15.58
C ALA A 246 7.58 -6.50 -16.63
N PHE A 247 6.69 -7.49 -16.55
CA PHE A 247 6.55 -8.55 -17.54
C PHE A 247 5.72 -8.08 -18.74
N PRO A 248 5.74 -8.81 -19.86
CA PRO A 248 4.82 -8.55 -20.96
C PRO A 248 3.35 -8.57 -20.53
N ARG A 249 2.50 -7.90 -21.33
CA ARG A 249 1.03 -7.84 -21.13
C ARG A 249 0.58 -7.17 -19.82
N GLY A 250 1.43 -6.29 -19.25
CA GLY A 250 1.08 -5.49 -18.07
C GLY A 250 1.13 -6.22 -16.74
N VAL A 251 1.58 -7.47 -16.70
CA VAL A 251 1.91 -8.18 -15.47
C VAL A 251 3.14 -7.53 -14.86
N TRP A 252 3.18 -7.39 -13.54
CA TRP A 252 4.38 -6.99 -12.82
C TRP A 252 4.47 -7.69 -11.47
N GLY A 253 5.70 -7.84 -10.99
CA GLY A 253 5.98 -8.35 -9.66
C GLY A 253 7.03 -7.54 -8.96
N SER A 254 7.06 -7.57 -7.63
CA SER A 254 8.09 -6.94 -6.82
C SER A 254 8.62 -7.84 -5.72
N LEU A 255 9.87 -7.56 -5.33
CA LEU A 255 10.46 -7.95 -4.06
C LEU A 255 10.63 -6.70 -3.23
N ASP A 256 10.25 -6.78 -1.98
CA ASP A 256 10.05 -5.64 -1.11
C ASP A 256 10.79 -5.86 0.20
N ALA A 257 11.40 -4.80 0.73
CA ALA A 257 12.03 -4.79 2.04
C ALA A 257 11.65 -3.52 2.79
N THR A 258 11.33 -3.63 4.08
CA THR A 258 11.06 -2.48 4.94
C THR A 258 11.81 -2.61 6.26
N TYR A 259 12.44 -1.54 6.68
CA TYR A 259 13.05 -1.38 7.99
C TYR A 259 12.34 -0.30 8.79
N PHE A 260 12.06 -0.59 10.08
CA PHE A 260 11.45 0.38 11.00
C PHE A 260 12.30 0.53 12.23
N THR A 261 12.34 1.76 12.75
CA THR A 261 12.99 2.04 14.03
C THR A 261 12.31 3.19 14.75
N GLY A 262 12.32 3.15 16.08
CA GLY A 262 11.68 4.17 16.92
C GLY A 262 10.50 3.64 17.73
N GLY A 263 9.50 4.49 17.95
CA GLY A 263 8.20 4.12 18.50
C GLY A 263 8.18 3.68 19.95
N ARG A 264 9.13 4.11 20.77
CA ARG A 264 9.06 3.85 22.22
C ARG A 264 7.79 4.47 22.79
N THR A 265 7.14 3.75 23.70
CA THR A 265 5.96 4.24 24.36
C THR A 265 6.26 4.80 25.73
N THR A 266 5.38 5.71 26.18
CA THR A 266 5.35 6.27 27.52
C THR A 266 3.96 6.08 28.09
N LEU A 267 3.83 5.42 29.24
CA LEU A 267 2.57 5.18 29.94
C LEU A 267 2.55 5.98 31.23
N ASN A 268 1.62 6.93 31.36
CA ASN A 268 1.51 7.83 32.53
C ASN A 268 2.84 8.49 32.92
N GLY A 269 3.62 8.94 31.92
CA GLY A 269 4.92 9.56 32.13
C GLY A 269 6.09 8.58 32.30
N VAL A 270 5.84 7.29 32.43
CA VAL A 270 6.88 6.26 32.54
C VAL A 270 7.25 5.73 31.16
N ARG A 271 8.50 5.88 30.74
CA ARG A 271 9.00 5.45 29.45
C ARG A 271 9.31 3.95 29.43
N ASN A 272 8.79 3.24 28.44
CA ASN A 272 8.96 1.81 28.26
C ASN A 272 10.24 1.46 27.46
N TYR A 273 10.73 0.21 27.62
CA TYR A 273 11.89 -0.33 26.87
C TYR A 273 11.46 -1.08 25.61
N ASP A 274 10.53 -0.52 24.87
CA ASP A 274 9.84 -1.13 23.73
C ASP A 274 10.22 -0.51 22.37
N LEU A 275 11.48 -0.08 22.24
CA LEU A 275 12.03 0.42 20.97
C LEU A 275 11.86 -0.63 19.87
N GLN A 276 11.19 -0.24 18.80
CA GLN A 276 11.06 -1.05 17.59
C GLN A 276 12.34 -0.96 16.75
N GLN A 277 12.82 -2.10 16.27
CA GLN A 277 13.89 -2.23 15.27
C GLN A 277 13.59 -3.52 14.49
N ASN A 278 12.80 -3.39 13.42
CA ASN A 278 12.19 -4.54 12.76
C ASN A 278 12.45 -4.50 11.27
N TRP A 279 12.66 -5.67 10.67
CA TRP A 279 12.72 -5.88 9.23
C TRP A 279 11.53 -6.71 8.77
N ARG A 280 10.98 -6.33 7.63
CA ARG A 280 9.99 -7.12 6.90
C ARG A 280 10.45 -7.32 5.47
N LEU A 281 10.21 -8.51 4.94
CA LEU A 281 10.35 -8.80 3.52
C LEU A 281 8.99 -9.12 2.94
N GLY A 282 8.79 -8.82 1.67
CA GLY A 282 7.55 -9.08 0.98
C GLY A 282 7.74 -9.32 -0.50
N ALA A 283 6.66 -9.74 -1.12
CA ALA A 283 6.55 -9.89 -2.56
C ALA A 283 5.13 -9.55 -3.01
N THR A 284 5.04 -8.96 -4.19
CA THR A 284 3.77 -8.61 -4.82
C THR A 284 3.75 -9.13 -6.25
N LEU A 285 2.59 -9.61 -6.70
CA LEU A 285 2.32 -9.97 -8.09
C LEU A 285 0.99 -9.33 -8.52
N ALA A 286 1.01 -8.55 -9.58
CA ALA A 286 -0.16 -7.91 -10.13
C ALA A 286 -0.46 -8.42 -11.54
N LEU A 287 -1.71 -8.80 -11.74
CA LEU A 287 -2.22 -9.46 -12.94
C LEU A 287 -3.36 -8.61 -13.51
N PRO A 288 -3.20 -7.96 -14.67
CA PRO A 288 -4.32 -7.37 -15.37
C PRO A 288 -5.25 -8.48 -15.89
N ILE A 289 -6.54 -8.36 -15.62
CA ILE A 289 -7.58 -9.26 -16.15
C ILE A 289 -8.08 -8.72 -17.49
N ASP A 290 -8.34 -7.42 -17.52
CA ASP A 290 -8.74 -6.68 -18.72
C ASP A 290 -8.25 -5.21 -18.63
N ARG A 291 -8.77 -4.34 -19.50
CA ARG A 291 -8.39 -2.92 -19.55
C ARG A 291 -8.76 -2.13 -18.29
N LEU A 292 -9.76 -2.55 -17.55
CA LEU A 292 -10.31 -1.85 -16.39
C LEU A 292 -10.02 -2.59 -15.07
N ASN A 293 -9.80 -3.90 -15.13
CA ASN A 293 -9.71 -4.77 -13.97
C ASN A 293 -8.33 -5.39 -13.80
N SER A 294 -7.85 -5.43 -12.57
CA SER A 294 -6.62 -6.13 -12.20
C SER A 294 -6.75 -6.79 -10.84
N VAL A 295 -5.99 -7.85 -10.62
CA VAL A 295 -5.85 -8.54 -9.32
C VAL A 295 -4.41 -8.44 -8.87
N LYS A 296 -4.22 -8.16 -7.58
CA LYS A 296 -2.94 -8.14 -6.91
C LYS A 296 -2.92 -9.21 -5.81
N LEU A 297 -1.88 -10.05 -5.84
CA LEU A 297 -1.52 -10.98 -4.78
C LEU A 297 -0.31 -10.41 -4.04
N TYR A 298 -0.30 -10.47 -2.73
CA TYR A 298 0.81 -9.98 -1.94
C TYR A 298 1.02 -10.82 -0.68
N ALA A 299 2.28 -10.93 -0.28
CA ALA A 299 2.65 -11.61 0.94
C ALA A 299 3.83 -10.88 1.60
N SER A 300 3.89 -10.89 2.92
CA SER A 300 5.04 -10.38 3.66
C SER A 300 5.22 -11.09 4.98
N SER A 301 6.46 -11.10 5.47
CA SER A 301 6.84 -11.70 6.75
C SER A 301 7.82 -10.79 7.49
N GLY A 302 7.70 -10.74 8.80
CA GLY A 302 8.73 -10.17 9.65
C GLY A 302 9.90 -11.12 9.76
N VAL A 303 11.09 -10.68 9.37
CA VAL A 303 12.31 -11.51 9.39
C VAL A 303 13.21 -11.24 10.60
N SER A 304 13.06 -10.08 11.20
CA SER A 304 13.74 -9.71 12.44
C SER A 304 12.91 -8.68 13.19
N ALA A 305 12.66 -8.91 14.46
CA ALA A 305 11.95 -7.98 15.31
C ALA A 305 12.61 -7.92 16.70
N ARG A 306 13.01 -6.72 17.11
CA ARG A 306 13.54 -6.49 18.47
C ARG A 306 12.41 -6.37 19.48
N THR A 307 11.41 -5.58 19.16
CA THR A 307 10.22 -5.36 19.99
C THR A 307 9.03 -5.18 19.10
N GLY A 308 7.87 -5.67 19.55
CA GLY A 308 6.63 -5.61 18.82
C GLY A 308 6.51 -6.78 17.86
N ASN A 309 5.68 -6.66 16.90
CA ASN A 309 5.00 -7.78 16.32
C ASN A 309 5.70 -8.31 15.08
N ASN A 310 6.12 -9.54 15.19
CA ASN A 310 6.49 -10.35 14.05
C ASN A 310 5.22 -11.08 13.59
N PHE A 311 4.72 -10.73 12.41
CA PHE A 311 3.54 -11.38 11.81
C PHE A 311 3.74 -11.67 10.33
N ASP A 312 3.09 -12.72 9.87
CA ASP A 312 2.97 -13.05 8.45
C ASP A 312 1.68 -12.47 7.90
N LEU A 313 1.71 -12.04 6.66
CA LEU A 313 0.58 -11.50 5.92
C LEU A 313 0.50 -12.15 4.55
N VAL A 314 -0.69 -12.58 4.17
CA VAL A 314 -1.03 -12.92 2.78
C VAL A 314 -2.30 -12.20 2.39
N GLY A 315 -2.39 -11.76 1.15
CA GLY A 315 -3.58 -11.04 0.71
C GLY A 315 -3.80 -11.03 -0.78
N ILE A 316 -5.03 -10.67 -1.12
CA ILE A 316 -5.51 -10.49 -2.49
C ILE A 316 -6.30 -9.19 -2.55
N ALA A 317 -6.14 -8.44 -3.64
CA ALA A 317 -6.94 -7.26 -3.91
C ALA A 317 -7.38 -7.25 -5.38
N TRP A 318 -8.62 -6.89 -5.61
CA TRP A 318 -9.15 -6.57 -6.92
C TRP A 318 -9.27 -5.06 -7.05
N GLN A 319 -8.87 -4.54 -8.21
CA GLN A 319 -8.93 -3.12 -8.55
C GLN A 319 -9.74 -2.93 -9.83
N TYR A 320 -10.68 -1.99 -9.78
CA TYR A 320 -11.44 -1.50 -10.91
C TYR A 320 -11.10 -0.04 -11.21
N ARG A 321 -10.81 0.27 -12.48
CA ARG A 321 -10.49 1.63 -12.95
C ARG A 321 -11.63 2.18 -13.79
N PHE A 322 -11.90 3.48 -13.61
CA PHE A 322 -12.96 4.17 -14.36
C PHE A 322 -12.70 5.67 -14.44
N GLY A 323 -13.38 6.36 -15.36
CA GLY A 323 -13.18 7.79 -15.57
C GLY A 323 -11.88 8.13 -16.29
N GLY A 324 -11.51 9.41 -16.34
CA GLY A 324 -10.27 9.89 -16.97
C GLY A 324 -10.16 9.62 -18.47
N GLY A 325 -11.27 9.24 -19.14
CA GLY A 325 -11.29 8.90 -20.58
C GLY A 325 -11.00 7.44 -20.92
N LEU A 326 -11.03 6.52 -19.90
CA LEU A 326 -10.83 5.06 -20.06
C LEU A 326 -11.91 4.42 -20.94
#